data_66626cfd23c90d42a6444637851e4bea
#
_entry.id   66626cfd23c90d42a6444637851e4bea
#
_cell.length_a   1.000
_cell.length_b   1.000
_cell.length_c   1.000
_cell.angle_alpha   90.00
_cell.angle_beta   90.00
_cell.angle_gamma   90.00
#
_symmetry.space_group_name_H-M   'P 1'
#
loop_
_entity.id
_entity.type
_entity.pdbx_description
1 polymer ?
#
loop_
_entity_poly.entity_id
_entity_poly.type
_entity_poly.pdbx_seq_one_letter_code
_entity_poly.pdbx_strand_id
1 'polypeptide(L)'
;MTKNKNNYKDSGVNIEEGQKFIDDIKDLTSNISPKYSLGHIGGFSGYVEIPNDISNPVYALACDGVGTKMRIAIQSDDLSTIGIDLVAMCVNDLIVSGAKPIAFLDYYGCDKLDREKGQQILKGILEGCAQADCDLVGGETAEMLSLIHI
;
A
#
# COMPACT_ATOMS: atom_id res chain seq x y z
N MET A 1 -11.21 -42.22 -8.53
CA MET A 1 -11.71 -40.83 -8.59
C MET A 1 -10.94 -40.02 -7.54
N THR A 2 -9.84 -39.42 -7.92
CA THR A 2 -9.05 -38.51 -7.08
C THR A 2 -9.84 -37.20 -6.95
N LYS A 3 -10.35 -36.93 -5.75
CA LYS A 3 -10.89 -35.61 -5.40
C LYS A 3 -9.76 -34.57 -5.53
N ASN A 4 -9.76 -33.84 -6.62
CA ASN A 4 -8.98 -32.59 -6.71
C ASN A 4 -9.49 -31.65 -5.60
N LYS A 5 -8.79 -31.57 -4.49
CA LYS A 5 -8.99 -30.53 -3.49
C LYS A 5 -8.29 -29.28 -3.99
N ASN A 6 -8.96 -28.54 -4.86
CA ASN A 6 -8.52 -27.17 -5.18
C ASN A 6 -8.75 -26.33 -3.93
N ASN A 7 -7.71 -26.15 -3.14
CA ASN A 7 -7.70 -25.19 -2.04
C ASN A 7 -6.64 -24.13 -2.35
N TYR A 8 -6.76 -22.96 -1.72
CA TYR A 8 -5.85 -21.83 -1.92
C TYR A 8 -4.38 -22.21 -1.64
N LYS A 9 -4.13 -23.08 -0.66
CA LYS A 9 -2.79 -23.53 -0.29
C LYS A 9 -2.13 -24.36 -1.40
N ASP A 10 -2.90 -25.23 -2.08
CA ASP A 10 -2.41 -26.03 -3.20
C ASP A 10 -2.15 -25.15 -4.44
N SER A 11 -2.80 -23.97 -4.51
CA SER A 11 -2.57 -22.95 -5.54
C SER A 11 -1.42 -22.00 -5.20
N GLY A 12 -0.75 -22.18 -4.03
CA GLY A 12 0.41 -21.37 -3.63
C GLY A 12 0.08 -20.18 -2.73
N VAL A 13 -1.21 -19.87 -2.48
CA VAL A 13 -1.64 -18.77 -1.62
C VAL A 13 -1.74 -19.24 -0.17
N ASN A 14 -1.02 -18.56 0.72
CA ASN A 14 -1.07 -18.83 2.16
C ASN A 14 -1.92 -17.78 2.90
N ILE A 15 -3.19 -18.10 3.12
CA ILE A 15 -4.15 -17.22 3.80
C ILE A 15 -3.68 -16.85 5.22
N GLU A 16 -3.01 -17.76 5.93
CA GLU A 16 -2.51 -17.50 7.27
C GLU A 16 -1.38 -16.46 7.27
N GLU A 17 -0.49 -16.50 6.28
CA GLU A 17 0.56 -15.48 6.13
C GLU A 17 -0.03 -14.13 5.71
N GLY A 18 -1.03 -14.12 4.85
CA GLY A 18 -1.79 -12.90 4.53
C GLY A 18 -2.42 -12.27 5.76
N GLN A 19 -3.05 -13.08 6.63
CA GLN A 19 -3.65 -12.57 7.87
C GLN A 19 -2.59 -12.01 8.83
N LYS A 20 -1.47 -12.70 9.01
CA LYS A 20 -0.35 -12.20 9.83
C LYS A 20 0.22 -10.89 9.28
N PHE A 21 0.28 -10.74 7.97
CA PHE A 21 0.73 -9.50 7.35
C PHE A 21 -0.25 -8.33 7.63
N ILE A 22 -1.56 -8.58 7.61
CA ILE A 22 -2.55 -7.59 8.02
C ILE A 22 -2.37 -7.18 9.48
N ASP A 23 -2.05 -8.13 10.36
CA ASP A 23 -1.78 -7.84 11.77
C ASP A 23 -0.48 -7.02 11.93
N ASP A 24 0.57 -7.33 11.16
CA ASP A 24 1.78 -6.50 11.10
C ASP A 24 1.48 -5.06 10.66
N ILE A 25 0.60 -4.87 9.67
CA ILE A 25 0.17 -3.53 9.22
C ILE A 25 -0.53 -2.77 10.35
N LYS A 26 -1.44 -3.43 11.07
CA LYS A 26 -2.13 -2.82 12.22
C LYS A 26 -1.16 -2.41 13.30
N ASP A 27 -0.17 -3.27 13.62
CA ASP A 27 0.85 -2.97 14.62
C ASP A 27 1.73 -1.77 14.19
N LEU A 28 2.15 -1.73 12.93
CA LEU A 28 2.94 -0.62 12.38
C LEU A 28 2.18 0.72 12.42
N THR A 29 0.86 0.68 12.25
CA THR A 29 0.01 1.87 12.19
C THR A 29 -0.59 2.25 13.55
N SER A 30 -0.52 1.39 14.56
CA SER A 30 -1.18 1.57 15.86
C SER A 30 -0.79 2.84 16.61
N ASN A 31 0.44 3.31 16.44
CA ASN A 31 0.98 4.50 17.09
C ASN A 31 0.91 5.77 16.22
N ILE A 32 0.33 5.68 15.03
CA ILE A 32 0.18 6.81 14.13
C ILE A 32 -1.16 7.47 14.41
N SER A 33 -1.13 8.76 14.78
CA SER A 33 -2.35 9.55 14.92
C SER A 33 -2.75 10.06 13.54
N PRO A 34 -3.86 9.59 12.97
CA PRO A 34 -4.29 10.05 11.65
C PRO A 34 -4.69 11.52 11.70
N LYS A 35 -4.45 12.24 10.61
CA LYS A 35 -4.82 13.65 10.45
C LYS A 35 -6.15 13.81 9.73
N TYR A 36 -6.40 12.96 8.75
CA TYR A 36 -7.58 13.01 7.90
C TYR A 36 -8.38 11.71 7.91
N SER A 37 -7.73 10.58 8.22
CA SER A 37 -8.37 9.26 8.18
C SER A 37 -9.43 9.10 9.25
N LEU A 38 -10.58 8.55 8.84
CA LEU A 38 -11.67 8.17 9.73
C LEU A 38 -11.72 6.63 9.81
N GLY A 39 -11.20 6.07 10.89
CA GLY A 39 -11.23 4.63 11.11
C GLY A 39 -9.85 3.97 11.12
N HIS A 40 -9.85 2.65 10.96
CA HIS A 40 -8.64 1.83 11.01
C HIS A 40 -8.39 1.15 9.67
N ILE A 41 -7.14 0.91 9.35
CA ILE A 41 -6.73 0.11 8.18
C ILE A 41 -7.22 -1.33 8.36
N GLY A 42 -7.71 -1.94 7.26
CA GLY A 42 -8.19 -3.33 7.23
C GLY A 42 -9.66 -3.50 6.86
N GLY A 43 -10.36 -2.39 6.52
CA GLY A 43 -11.67 -2.43 5.89
C GLY A 43 -11.58 -2.53 4.36
N PHE A 44 -12.73 -2.64 3.69
CA PHE A 44 -12.80 -2.65 2.22
C PHE A 44 -12.61 -1.27 1.58
N SER A 45 -12.66 -0.21 2.36
CA SER A 45 -12.46 1.17 1.89
C SER A 45 -11.84 2.02 2.98
N GLY A 46 -11.04 3.01 2.58
CA GLY A 46 -10.54 4.06 3.47
C GLY A 46 -11.50 5.25 3.48
N TYR A 47 -11.67 5.87 4.62
CA TYR A 47 -12.49 7.07 4.80
C TYR A 47 -11.61 8.22 5.24
N VAL A 48 -11.85 9.39 4.68
CA VAL A 48 -11.14 10.62 5.03
C VAL A 48 -12.11 11.76 5.28
N GLU A 49 -11.80 12.59 6.25
CA GLU A 49 -12.51 13.83 6.49
C GLU A 49 -11.98 14.93 5.55
N ILE A 50 -12.90 15.65 4.94
CA ILE A 50 -12.52 16.81 4.13
C ILE A 50 -12.21 17.97 5.10
N PRO A 51 -11.05 18.64 4.98
CA PRO A 51 -10.74 19.79 5.81
C PRO A 51 -11.84 20.86 5.74
N ASN A 52 -12.33 21.31 6.90
CA ASN A 52 -13.46 22.23 7.00
C ASN A 52 -13.14 23.66 6.52
N ASP A 53 -11.86 23.97 6.32
CA ASP A 53 -11.37 25.26 5.82
C ASP A 53 -11.39 25.39 4.30
N ILE A 54 -11.75 24.31 3.59
CA ILE A 54 -11.86 24.29 2.14
C ILE A 54 -13.31 24.58 1.70
N SER A 55 -13.53 25.71 1.10
CA SER A 55 -14.82 26.06 0.49
C SER A 55 -14.95 25.43 -0.90
N ASN A 56 -16.03 24.70 -1.15
CA ASN A 56 -16.31 23.98 -2.40
C ASN A 56 -15.15 23.03 -2.81
N PRO A 57 -14.88 21.99 -2.01
CA PRO A 57 -13.75 21.10 -2.23
C PRO A 57 -13.87 20.35 -3.57
N VAL A 58 -12.74 20.21 -4.26
CA VAL A 58 -12.58 19.40 -5.46
C VAL A 58 -11.55 18.33 -5.17
N TYR A 59 -11.83 17.09 -5.54
CA TYR A 59 -10.89 15.99 -5.41
C TYR A 59 -9.99 15.91 -6.64
N ALA A 60 -8.67 15.94 -6.40
CA ALA A 60 -7.68 15.54 -7.39
C ALA A 60 -7.20 14.12 -7.03
N LEU A 61 -7.14 13.24 -7.99
CA LEU A 61 -6.72 11.85 -7.82
C LEU A 61 -5.54 11.56 -8.72
N ALA A 62 -4.50 10.94 -8.20
CA ALA A 62 -3.35 10.47 -8.94
C ALA A 62 -3.08 9.00 -8.62
N CYS A 63 -2.54 8.27 -9.59
CA CYS A 63 -2.13 6.89 -9.43
C CYS A 63 -0.87 6.66 -10.25
N ASP A 64 0.19 6.27 -9.59
CA ASP A 64 1.46 5.95 -10.22
C ASP A 64 2.14 4.78 -9.49
N GLY A 65 3.23 4.28 -10.06
CA GLY A 65 4.07 3.23 -9.51
C GLY A 65 5.54 3.62 -9.49
N VAL A 66 6.34 2.83 -8.79
CA VAL A 66 7.79 3.09 -8.67
C VAL A 66 8.58 2.82 -9.96
N GLY A 67 7.95 2.21 -10.95
CA GLY A 67 8.58 1.95 -12.25
C GLY A 67 9.77 0.99 -12.16
N THR A 68 10.74 1.17 -13.08
CA THR A 68 11.87 0.26 -13.25
C THR A 68 12.87 0.27 -12.10
N LYS A 69 12.88 1.27 -11.22
CA LYS A 69 13.74 1.30 -10.03
C LYS A 69 13.43 0.18 -9.03
N MET A 70 12.22 -0.40 -9.05
CA MET A 70 11.89 -1.60 -8.31
C MET A 70 12.86 -2.75 -8.61
N ARG A 71 13.30 -2.87 -9.85
CA ARG A 71 14.27 -3.88 -10.26
C ARG A 71 15.63 -3.73 -9.57
N ILE A 72 16.06 -2.48 -9.37
CA ILE A 72 17.30 -2.17 -8.67
C ILE A 72 17.15 -2.51 -7.18
N ALA A 73 16.05 -2.12 -6.56
CA ALA A 73 15.75 -2.41 -5.17
C ALA A 73 15.73 -3.93 -4.90
N ILE A 74 15.11 -4.71 -5.78
CA ILE A 74 15.09 -6.19 -5.69
C ILE A 74 16.50 -6.77 -5.86
N GLN A 75 17.30 -6.27 -6.80
CA GLN A 75 18.66 -6.77 -7.05
C GLN A 75 19.63 -6.44 -5.92
N SER A 76 19.44 -5.31 -5.24
CA SER A 76 20.23 -4.92 -4.06
C SER A 76 19.74 -5.56 -2.76
N ASP A 77 18.61 -6.28 -2.80
CA ASP A 77 17.90 -6.83 -1.63
C ASP A 77 17.62 -5.77 -0.55
N ASP A 78 17.36 -4.53 -0.99
CA ASP A 78 17.00 -3.39 -0.14
C ASP A 78 15.73 -2.72 -0.65
N LEU A 79 14.64 -2.91 0.08
CA LEU A 79 13.31 -2.36 -0.20
C LEU A 79 12.94 -1.24 0.77
N SER A 80 13.85 -0.80 1.62
CA SER A 80 13.57 0.11 2.73
C SER A 80 13.09 1.50 2.29
N THR A 81 13.52 1.95 1.11
CA THR A 81 13.19 3.30 0.60
C THR A 81 12.17 3.30 -0.53
N ILE A 82 11.87 2.13 -1.11
CA ILE A 82 11.00 2.07 -2.29
C ILE A 82 9.57 2.54 -2.02
N GLY A 83 9.11 2.39 -0.77
CA GLY A 83 7.81 2.90 -0.33
C GLY A 83 7.74 4.42 -0.29
N ILE A 84 8.85 5.09 0.07
CA ILE A 84 8.96 6.55 0.01
C ILE A 84 8.85 7.02 -1.44
N ASP A 85 9.54 6.34 -2.35
CA ASP A 85 9.47 6.60 -3.78
C ASP A 85 8.05 6.45 -4.33
N LEU A 86 7.32 5.40 -3.91
CA LEU A 86 5.94 5.17 -4.34
C LEU A 86 5.03 6.34 -3.97
N VAL A 87 5.11 6.79 -2.72
CA VAL A 87 4.32 7.95 -2.26
C VAL A 87 4.74 9.20 -3.03
N ALA A 88 6.04 9.43 -3.23
CA ALA A 88 6.54 10.58 -3.95
C ALA A 88 6.05 10.64 -5.41
N MET A 89 5.97 9.51 -6.11
CA MET A 89 5.47 9.45 -7.49
C MET A 89 4.03 9.97 -7.56
N CYS A 90 3.14 9.48 -6.70
CA CYS A 90 1.73 9.91 -6.68
C CYS A 90 1.58 11.36 -6.18
N VAL A 91 2.31 11.73 -5.12
CA VAL A 91 2.23 13.06 -4.50
C VAL A 91 2.71 14.15 -5.44
N ASN A 92 3.79 13.90 -6.20
CA ASN A 92 4.32 14.88 -7.15
C ASN A 92 3.28 15.23 -8.23
N ASP A 93 2.52 14.24 -8.71
CA ASP A 93 1.44 14.48 -9.69
C ASP A 93 0.32 15.35 -9.13
N LEU A 94 0.01 15.21 -7.83
CA LEU A 94 -0.96 16.07 -7.16
C LEU A 94 -0.43 17.48 -6.98
N ILE A 95 0.81 17.65 -6.54
CA ILE A 95 1.43 18.95 -6.24
C ILE A 95 1.53 19.82 -7.50
N VAL A 96 1.89 19.25 -8.65
CA VAL A 96 1.99 20.02 -9.90
C VAL A 96 0.64 20.55 -10.37
N SER A 97 -0.46 19.95 -9.92
CA SER A 97 -1.83 20.46 -10.16
C SER A 97 -2.29 21.45 -9.08
N GLY A 98 -1.49 21.72 -8.06
CA GLY A 98 -1.82 22.58 -6.93
C GLY A 98 -2.70 21.89 -5.87
N ALA A 99 -2.85 20.57 -5.94
CA ALA A 99 -3.63 19.82 -4.97
C ALA A 99 -2.80 19.51 -3.71
N LYS A 100 -3.48 19.42 -2.57
CA LYS A 100 -2.89 19.01 -1.30
C LYS A 100 -3.13 17.52 -1.10
N PRO A 101 -2.10 16.70 -0.87
CA PRO A 101 -2.27 15.30 -0.49
C PRO A 101 -3.00 15.21 0.86
N ILE A 102 -3.98 14.32 0.98
CA ILE A 102 -4.70 14.06 2.23
C ILE A 102 -4.78 12.58 2.56
N ALA A 103 -4.79 11.73 1.53
CA ALA A 103 -4.94 10.29 1.67
C ALA A 103 -4.08 9.54 0.65
N PHE A 104 -3.60 8.38 1.05
CA PHE A 104 -2.85 7.46 0.21
C PHE A 104 -3.45 6.05 0.32
N LEU A 105 -3.54 5.37 -0.81
CA LEU A 105 -3.88 3.95 -0.92
C LEU A 105 -2.74 3.25 -1.65
N ASP A 106 -2.24 2.15 -1.11
CA ASP A 106 -1.21 1.37 -1.78
C ASP A 106 -1.78 0.14 -2.50
N TYR A 107 -1.06 -0.33 -3.49
CA TYR A 107 -1.28 -1.63 -4.11
C TYR A 107 0.04 -2.39 -4.19
N TYR A 108 0.16 -3.44 -3.38
CA TYR A 108 1.34 -4.30 -3.35
C TYR A 108 1.06 -5.63 -4.06
N GLY A 109 1.52 -5.74 -5.29
CA GLY A 109 1.50 -6.99 -6.07
C GLY A 109 2.80 -7.75 -5.92
N CYS A 110 2.74 -9.03 -5.54
CA CYS A 110 3.89 -9.90 -5.42
C CYS A 110 3.61 -11.29 -6.00
N ASP A 111 4.65 -12.03 -6.35
CA ASP A 111 4.53 -13.44 -6.75
C ASP A 111 4.13 -14.29 -5.53
N LYS A 112 4.90 -14.18 -4.47
CA LYS A 112 4.64 -14.78 -3.17
C LYS A 112 4.89 -13.77 -2.09
N LEU A 113 3.98 -13.70 -1.11
CA LEU A 113 4.11 -12.78 0.00
C LEU A 113 5.30 -13.16 0.89
N ASP A 114 6.27 -12.24 0.95
CA ASP A 114 7.36 -12.22 1.91
C ASP A 114 7.06 -11.10 2.93
N ARG A 115 6.73 -11.49 4.16
CA ARG A 115 6.31 -10.55 5.20
C ARG A 115 7.39 -9.55 5.59
N GLU A 116 8.65 -9.97 5.63
CA GLU A 116 9.77 -9.08 5.99
C GLU A 116 9.96 -8.00 4.92
N LYS A 117 9.91 -8.40 3.65
CA LYS A 117 9.97 -7.47 2.51
C LYS A 117 8.75 -6.55 2.47
N GLY A 118 7.56 -7.10 2.68
CA GLY A 118 6.33 -6.31 2.77
C GLY A 118 6.38 -5.26 3.88
N GLN A 119 6.89 -5.61 5.06
CA GLN A 119 7.08 -4.67 6.17
C GLN A 119 8.10 -3.56 5.85
N GLN A 120 9.18 -3.86 5.11
CA GLN A 120 10.13 -2.83 4.66
C GLN A 120 9.45 -1.82 3.74
N ILE A 121 8.69 -2.31 2.75
CA ILE A 121 7.93 -1.47 1.82
C ILE A 121 6.91 -0.59 2.57
N LEU A 122 6.13 -1.18 3.47
CA LEU A 122 5.13 -0.46 4.26
C LEU A 122 5.72 0.62 5.15
N LYS A 123 6.85 0.36 5.81
CA LYS A 123 7.57 1.38 6.58
C LYS A 123 7.99 2.55 5.70
N GLY A 124 8.46 2.27 4.49
CA GLY A 124 8.77 3.31 3.51
C GLY A 124 7.54 4.10 3.08
N ILE A 125 6.39 3.44 2.87
CA ILE A 125 5.12 4.12 2.54
C ILE A 125 4.68 5.03 3.69
N LEU A 126 4.71 4.54 4.93
CA LEU A 126 4.35 5.34 6.11
C LEU A 126 5.25 6.56 6.28
N GLU A 127 6.55 6.40 6.06
CA GLU A 127 7.51 7.50 6.06
C GLU A 127 7.21 8.52 4.95
N GLY A 128 6.96 8.03 3.73
CA GLY A 128 6.57 8.89 2.60
C GLY A 128 5.28 9.66 2.86
N CYS A 129 4.28 9.02 3.44
CA CYS A 129 3.03 9.67 3.84
C CYS A 129 3.25 10.74 4.92
N ALA A 130 4.10 10.46 5.91
CA ALA A 130 4.46 11.43 6.94
C ALA A 130 5.16 12.67 6.34
N GLN A 131 6.09 12.46 5.40
CA GLN A 131 6.76 13.56 4.69
C GLN A 131 5.80 14.38 3.83
N ALA A 132 4.79 13.74 3.23
CA ALA A 132 3.78 14.38 2.39
C ALA A 132 2.61 14.99 3.17
N ASP A 133 2.58 14.86 4.50
CA ASP A 133 1.50 15.31 5.38
C ASP A 133 0.12 14.71 4.98
N CYS A 134 0.10 13.42 4.61
CA CYS A 134 -1.11 12.67 4.27
C CYS A 134 -1.17 11.35 5.04
N ASP A 135 -2.36 10.75 5.11
CA ASP A 135 -2.59 9.50 5.81
C ASP A 135 -2.61 8.30 4.84
N LEU A 136 -1.94 7.19 5.21
CA LEU A 136 -2.22 5.89 4.61
C LEU A 136 -3.58 5.42 5.15
N VAL A 137 -4.58 5.29 4.26
CA VAL A 137 -5.97 5.01 4.67
C VAL A 137 -6.44 3.61 4.31
N GLY A 138 -5.64 2.86 3.60
CA GLY A 138 -5.90 1.49 3.19
C GLY A 138 -5.01 1.07 2.05
N GLY A 139 -5.28 -0.09 1.50
CA GLY A 139 -4.53 -0.64 0.38
C GLY A 139 -4.92 -2.07 0.07
N GLU A 140 -4.17 -2.69 -0.83
CA GLU A 140 -4.37 -4.08 -1.24
C GLU A 140 -3.03 -4.79 -1.34
N THR A 141 -2.98 -6.02 -0.85
CA THR A 141 -1.85 -6.93 -1.07
C THR A 141 -2.33 -8.12 -1.88
N ALA A 142 -1.78 -8.29 -3.08
CA ALA A 142 -2.18 -9.32 -4.00
C ALA A 142 -1.03 -10.28 -4.32
N GLU A 143 -1.22 -11.57 -4.03
CA GLU A 143 -0.35 -12.63 -4.54
C GLU A 143 -0.81 -13.00 -5.94
N MET A 144 0.02 -12.67 -6.93
CA MET A 144 -0.23 -12.93 -8.35
C MET A 144 0.62 -14.10 -8.83
N LEU A 145 0.19 -15.30 -8.49
CA LEU A 145 0.86 -16.54 -8.87
C LEU A 145 0.81 -16.71 -10.39
N SER A 146 1.98 -16.64 -11.02
CA SER A 146 2.19 -16.84 -12.45
C SER A 146 1.38 -15.91 -13.39
N LEU A 147 1.74 -14.64 -13.44
CA LEU A 147 1.40 -13.72 -14.54
C LEU A 147 1.83 -14.26 -15.93
N ILE A 148 2.59 -15.35 -15.98
CA ILE A 148 3.16 -15.95 -17.19
C ILE A 148 2.11 -16.71 -18.00
N HIS A 149 0.94 -16.97 -17.46
CA HIS A 149 -0.11 -17.77 -18.10
C HIS A 149 -1.39 -17.00 -18.47
N ILE A 150 -1.30 -15.69 -18.47
CA ILE A 150 -2.39 -14.87 -19.01
C ILE A 150 -2.17 -14.60 -20.50
#